data_9a2d1f0db8778b351288403302231712
#
_entry.id   9a2d1f0db8778b351288403302231712
#
_cell.length_a   1.000
_cell.length_b   1.000
_cell.length_c   1.000
_cell.angle_alpha   90.00
_cell.angle_beta   90.00
_cell.angle_gamma   90.00
#
_symmetry.space_group_name_H-M   'P 1'
#
loop_
_entity.id
_entity.type
_entity.pdbx_description
1 polymer ?
#
loop_
_entity_poly.entity_id
_entity_poly.type
_entity_poly.pdbx_seq_one_letter_code
_entity_poly.pdbx_strand_id
1 'polypeptide(L)'
;MVQDRTWNPGAGVFWDCFLIEIKKGEGNWMDFTNEKILEIAMEQSAIDSNCRREDFLRHEPVITISRKNPRARKYLEFPMDCDLVSYGNNVVASVQEEYREITEEYIRTYAPEHCFETPNLHVLNDALQKKGGRICFMAEYFLPDLRVLSVQDCPYEMRILHPEDFTELYTQEWSNALCAKRSELDVLGVGAYDKGRLVGLAGCSADCEEMWQIGIDVLPEYRRQGIASALTSRLALEILHAGKVPFYCAAWSNIRSVRNAIRSGFRPAW
;
A
#
# COMPACT_ATOMS: atom_id res chain seq x y z
N MET A 1 5.15 50.01 31.38
CA MET A 1 4.18 50.70 30.51
C MET A 1 3.85 49.74 29.38
N VAL A 2 2.76 49.05 29.54
CA VAL A 2 2.20 48.08 28.56
C VAL A 2 1.33 48.88 27.60
N GLN A 3 1.55 48.77 26.32
CA GLN A 3 0.59 49.29 25.31
C GLN A 3 -0.07 48.11 24.60
N ASP A 4 -1.37 48.01 24.88
CA ASP A 4 -2.39 47.28 24.15
C ASP A 4 -2.32 47.52 22.65
N ARG A 5 -2.35 46.46 21.85
CA ARG A 5 -2.79 46.51 20.45
C ARG A 5 -4.01 45.63 20.30
N THR A 6 -5.14 46.27 20.22
CA THR A 6 -6.44 45.78 19.88
C THR A 6 -6.42 45.10 18.51
N TRP A 7 -6.91 43.87 18.45
CA TRP A 7 -7.20 43.12 17.24
C TRP A 7 -8.50 43.63 16.63
N ASN A 8 -8.45 43.97 15.34
CA ASN A 8 -9.62 44.43 14.59
C ASN A 8 -10.07 43.34 13.62
N PRO A 9 -11.28 42.73 13.78
CA PRO A 9 -11.82 41.75 12.86
C PRO A 9 -12.69 42.43 11.80
N GLY A 10 -12.13 42.71 10.61
CA GLY A 10 -12.91 43.29 9.55
C GLY A 10 -12.18 43.37 8.18
N ALA A 11 -11.97 42.18 7.57
CA ALA A 11 -11.86 42.10 6.11
C ALA A 11 -12.20 40.66 5.73
N GLY A 12 -13.44 40.44 5.36
CA GLY A 12 -13.92 39.18 4.82
C GLY A 12 -13.21 38.90 3.48
N VAL A 13 -12.39 37.87 3.47
CA VAL A 13 -11.99 37.20 2.24
C VAL A 13 -12.98 36.06 2.05
N PHE A 14 -13.91 36.26 1.12
CA PHE A 14 -14.78 35.19 0.63
C PHE A 14 -13.90 34.12 -0.03
N TRP A 15 -13.72 32.99 0.68
CA TRP A 15 -13.31 31.77 0.06
C TRP A 15 -14.54 31.16 -0.59
N ASP A 16 -14.67 31.33 -1.91
CA ASP A 16 -15.57 30.50 -2.70
C ASP A 16 -15.10 29.04 -2.53
N CYS A 17 -15.76 28.33 -1.61
CA CYS A 17 -15.75 26.89 -1.59
C CYS A 17 -16.38 26.40 -2.90
N PHE A 18 -15.58 26.09 -3.88
CA PHE A 18 -15.98 25.19 -4.96
C PHE A 18 -16.28 23.84 -4.32
N LEU A 19 -17.51 23.65 -3.88
CA LEU A 19 -18.12 22.33 -3.70
C LEU A 19 -18.19 21.69 -5.08
N ILE A 20 -17.15 20.94 -5.45
CA ILE A 20 -17.24 20.01 -6.56
C ILE A 20 -18.26 18.97 -6.10
N GLU A 21 -19.46 18.99 -6.70
CA GLU A 21 -20.42 17.91 -6.61
C GLU A 21 -19.76 16.63 -7.13
N ILE A 22 -19.20 15.84 -6.21
CA ILE A 22 -18.78 14.47 -6.49
C ILE A 22 -20.06 13.70 -6.78
N LYS A 23 -20.29 13.35 -8.07
CA LYS A 23 -21.30 12.37 -8.41
C LYS A 23 -21.09 11.15 -7.52
N LYS A 24 -22.07 10.84 -6.68
CA LYS A 24 -22.11 9.66 -5.84
C LYS A 24 -21.92 8.42 -6.72
N GLY A 25 -20.70 7.89 -6.77
CA GLY A 25 -20.50 6.48 -7.10
C GLY A 25 -21.15 5.66 -5.98
N GLU A 26 -21.75 4.54 -6.33
CA GLU A 26 -22.60 3.74 -5.44
C GLU A 26 -21.88 3.02 -4.29
N GLY A 27 -20.62 3.40 -3.94
CA GLY A 27 -19.88 2.91 -2.78
C GLY A 27 -19.91 3.95 -1.66
N ASN A 28 -20.50 3.59 -0.52
CA ASN A 28 -20.53 4.47 0.64
C ASN A 28 -19.25 4.24 1.48
N TRP A 29 -18.17 5.00 1.24
CA TRP A 29 -16.91 4.90 2.01
C TRP A 29 -17.12 5.09 3.53
N MET A 30 -18.25 5.66 3.95
CA MET A 30 -18.64 5.78 5.36
C MET A 30 -18.91 4.43 6.05
N ASP A 31 -18.98 3.33 5.27
CA ASP A 31 -19.13 1.98 5.83
C ASP A 31 -17.77 1.35 6.21
N PHE A 32 -16.64 1.98 5.86
CA PHE A 32 -15.31 1.53 6.29
C PHE A 32 -14.97 2.04 7.70
N THR A 33 -14.42 1.15 8.51
CA THR A 33 -13.69 1.45 9.74
C THR A 33 -12.26 0.91 9.62
N ASN A 34 -11.35 1.38 10.47
CA ASN A 34 -9.97 0.86 10.49
C ASN A 34 -9.95 -0.65 10.77
N GLU A 35 -10.85 -1.14 11.61
CA GLU A 35 -11.00 -2.56 11.93
C GLU A 35 -11.46 -3.35 10.70
N LYS A 36 -12.45 -2.84 9.97
CA LYS A 36 -12.96 -3.47 8.75
C LYS A 36 -11.91 -3.51 7.64
N ILE A 37 -11.13 -2.45 7.50
CA ILE A 37 -10.00 -2.38 6.54
C ILE A 37 -8.95 -3.44 6.88
N LEU A 38 -8.61 -3.59 8.17
CA LEU A 38 -7.65 -4.61 8.62
C LEU A 38 -8.21 -6.03 8.40
N GLU A 39 -9.49 -6.27 8.68
CA GLU A 39 -10.15 -7.56 8.41
C GLU A 39 -10.07 -7.94 6.92
N ILE A 40 -10.36 -7.00 6.02
CA ILE A 40 -10.27 -7.22 4.56
C ILE A 40 -8.83 -7.55 4.15
N ALA A 41 -7.84 -6.84 4.71
CA ALA A 41 -6.44 -7.11 4.43
C ALA A 41 -5.99 -8.49 4.91
N MET A 42 -6.37 -8.90 6.12
CA MET A 42 -6.11 -10.24 6.64
C MET A 42 -6.81 -11.34 5.83
N GLU A 43 -8.06 -11.11 5.38
CA GLU A 43 -8.78 -12.05 4.52
C GLU A 43 -8.06 -12.25 3.19
N GLN A 44 -7.60 -11.15 2.55
CA GLN A 44 -6.84 -11.25 1.31
C GLN A 44 -5.49 -11.97 1.54
N SER A 45 -4.78 -11.65 2.61
CA SER A 45 -3.53 -12.34 2.95
C SER A 45 -3.76 -13.82 3.24
N ALA A 46 -4.90 -14.20 3.83
CA ALA A 46 -5.28 -15.60 4.04
C ALA A 46 -5.51 -16.35 2.71
N ILE A 47 -6.15 -15.69 1.74
CA ILE A 47 -6.31 -16.21 0.38
C ILE A 47 -4.95 -16.45 -0.28
N ASP A 48 -4.04 -15.48 -0.18
CA ASP A 48 -2.70 -15.53 -0.75
C ASP A 48 -1.84 -16.62 -0.10
N SER A 49 -1.93 -16.76 1.23
CA SER A 49 -1.14 -17.71 2.01
C SER A 49 -1.80 -19.10 2.17
N ASN A 50 -2.95 -19.35 1.53
CA ASN A 50 -3.71 -20.60 1.63
C ASN A 50 -4.06 -21.01 3.09
N CYS A 51 -4.39 -20.04 3.93
CA CYS A 51 -4.77 -20.22 5.34
C CYS A 51 -6.15 -19.61 5.63
N ARG A 52 -6.51 -19.47 6.89
CA ARG A 52 -7.70 -18.77 7.37
C ARG A 52 -7.29 -17.42 7.95
N ARG A 53 -8.18 -16.43 7.90
CA ARG A 53 -7.95 -15.11 8.52
C ARG A 53 -7.56 -15.24 10.00
N GLU A 54 -8.24 -16.14 10.74
CA GLU A 54 -8.01 -16.40 12.16
C GLU A 54 -6.60 -16.91 12.46
N ASP A 55 -5.91 -17.48 11.46
CA ASP A 55 -4.54 -17.97 11.61
C ASP A 55 -3.55 -16.84 11.88
N PHE A 56 -3.81 -15.60 11.40
CA PHE A 56 -3.03 -14.41 11.74
C PHE A 56 -3.28 -13.86 13.15
N LEU A 57 -4.35 -14.31 13.81
CA LEU A 57 -4.72 -13.88 15.16
C LEU A 57 -4.22 -14.83 16.25
N ARG A 58 -3.66 -15.98 15.87
CA ARG A 58 -3.06 -16.95 16.81
C ARG A 58 -1.75 -16.41 17.38
N HIS A 59 -1.32 -16.98 18.50
CA HIS A 59 0.03 -16.77 19.02
C HIS A 59 1.05 -17.76 18.43
N GLU A 60 0.59 -18.96 18.05
CA GLU A 60 1.45 -19.97 17.46
C GLU A 60 1.68 -19.72 15.97
N PRO A 61 2.92 -19.92 15.46
CA PRO A 61 3.18 -19.79 14.03
C PRO A 61 2.40 -20.83 13.23
N VAL A 62 2.02 -20.48 12.03
CA VAL A 62 1.24 -21.33 11.12
C VAL A 62 2.04 -21.58 9.84
N ILE A 63 2.03 -22.82 9.37
CA ILE A 63 2.64 -23.19 8.10
C ILE A 63 1.61 -23.85 7.18
N THR A 64 1.58 -23.42 5.93
CA THR A 64 0.68 -23.89 4.87
C THR A 64 1.47 -24.29 3.63
N ILE A 65 0.85 -25.07 2.77
CA ILE A 65 1.45 -25.40 1.47
C ILE A 65 0.93 -24.40 0.42
N SER A 66 1.87 -23.73 -0.25
CA SER A 66 1.58 -22.77 -1.29
C SER A 66 0.89 -23.42 -2.48
N ARG A 67 -0.28 -22.91 -2.86
CA ARG A 67 -1.09 -23.38 -3.99
C ARG A 67 -1.72 -22.18 -4.69
N LYS A 68 -1.86 -22.28 -6.00
CA LYS A 68 -2.56 -21.26 -6.79
C LYS A 68 -4.00 -21.10 -6.30
N ASN A 69 -4.39 -19.85 -6.04
CA ASN A 69 -5.75 -19.46 -5.72
C ASN A 69 -6.23 -18.41 -6.73
N PRO A 70 -7.37 -18.57 -7.41
CA PRO A 70 -7.85 -17.62 -8.40
C PRO A 70 -8.18 -16.23 -7.82
N ARG A 71 -8.43 -16.14 -6.50
CA ARG A 71 -8.70 -14.89 -5.79
C ARG A 71 -7.43 -14.24 -5.19
N ALA A 72 -6.27 -14.90 -5.30
CA ALA A 72 -5.01 -14.33 -4.85
C ALA A 72 -4.60 -13.10 -5.66
N ARG A 73 -3.76 -12.25 -5.08
CA ARG A 73 -3.20 -11.08 -5.76
C ARG A 73 -2.49 -11.49 -7.05
N LYS A 74 -2.79 -10.79 -8.14
CA LYS A 74 -2.37 -11.16 -9.51
C LYS A 74 -0.87 -11.04 -9.76
N TYR A 75 -0.14 -10.30 -8.92
CA TYR A 75 1.31 -10.21 -9.01
C TYR A 75 2.04 -11.37 -8.35
N LEU A 76 1.34 -12.22 -7.59
CA LEU A 76 1.94 -13.38 -6.93
C LEU A 76 2.09 -14.53 -7.94
N GLU A 77 3.27 -15.13 -7.95
CA GLU A 77 3.59 -16.32 -8.73
C GLU A 77 3.46 -17.56 -7.84
N PHE A 78 2.61 -18.50 -8.23
CA PHE A 78 2.33 -19.71 -7.48
C PHE A 78 2.84 -20.97 -8.17
N PRO A 79 3.31 -21.99 -7.41
CA PRO A 79 3.47 -21.97 -5.95
C PRO A 79 4.64 -21.09 -5.53
N MET A 80 4.50 -20.36 -4.41
CA MET A 80 5.60 -19.59 -3.81
C MET A 80 6.55 -20.55 -3.10
N ASP A 81 7.85 -20.36 -3.28
CA ASP A 81 8.86 -21.18 -2.62
C ASP A 81 8.79 -21.07 -1.11
N CYS A 82 8.80 -19.82 -0.61
CA CYS A 82 8.65 -19.51 0.82
C CYS A 82 8.20 -18.06 0.95
N ASP A 83 7.02 -17.84 1.51
CA ASP A 83 6.48 -16.52 1.85
C ASP A 83 6.12 -16.47 3.33
N LEU A 84 6.57 -15.42 4.03
CA LEU A 84 6.31 -15.22 5.45
C LEU A 84 5.56 -13.90 5.64
N VAL A 85 4.41 -13.97 6.29
CA VAL A 85 3.55 -12.81 6.55
C VAL A 85 3.30 -12.71 8.07
N SER A 86 3.45 -11.50 8.61
CA SER A 86 3.14 -11.22 10.02
C SER A 86 2.31 -9.96 10.18
N TYR A 87 1.23 -10.06 10.94
CA TYR A 87 0.44 -8.94 11.46
C TYR A 87 0.81 -8.59 12.91
N GLY A 88 1.96 -9.11 13.40
CA GLY A 88 2.51 -8.83 14.72
C GLY A 88 2.18 -9.86 15.80
N ASN A 89 1.19 -10.75 15.61
CA ASN A 89 0.87 -11.79 16.61
C ASN A 89 1.69 -13.07 16.44
N ASN A 90 1.93 -13.43 15.20
CA ASN A 90 2.68 -14.64 14.81
C ASN A 90 3.26 -14.46 13.40
N VAL A 91 3.84 -15.52 12.87
CA VAL A 91 4.22 -15.64 11.46
C VAL A 91 3.38 -16.74 10.82
N VAL A 92 2.72 -16.41 9.72
CA VAL A 92 2.09 -17.36 8.80
C VAL A 92 3.03 -17.55 7.61
N ALA A 93 3.46 -18.79 7.38
CA ALA A 93 4.33 -19.16 6.29
C ALA A 93 3.57 -19.98 5.24
N SER A 94 3.64 -19.58 3.97
CA SER A 94 3.14 -20.33 2.83
C SER A 94 4.32 -20.82 2.00
N VAL A 95 4.51 -22.13 1.87
CA VAL A 95 5.74 -22.70 1.32
C VAL A 95 5.47 -23.87 0.36
N GLN A 96 6.40 -24.15 -0.53
CA GLN A 96 6.44 -25.45 -1.20
C GLN A 96 6.86 -26.55 -0.22
N GLU A 97 6.42 -27.80 -0.45
CA GLU A 97 6.65 -28.93 0.45
C GLU A 97 8.13 -29.14 0.78
N GLU A 98 9.01 -28.90 -0.17
CA GLU A 98 10.46 -29.05 0.01
C GLU A 98 11.08 -28.06 1.01
N TYR A 99 10.46 -26.89 1.20
CA TYR A 99 10.93 -25.88 2.16
C TYR A 99 10.22 -25.94 3.51
N ARG A 100 9.21 -26.79 3.66
CA ARG A 100 8.34 -26.87 4.84
C ARG A 100 9.11 -27.07 6.13
N GLU A 101 9.92 -28.12 6.22
CA GLU A 101 10.64 -28.47 7.45
C GLU A 101 11.57 -27.34 7.91
N ILE A 102 12.35 -26.79 6.97
CA ILE A 102 13.28 -25.68 7.24
C ILE A 102 12.53 -24.44 7.75
N THR A 103 11.42 -24.10 7.09
CA THR A 103 10.66 -22.90 7.43
C THR A 103 9.92 -23.09 8.75
N GLU A 104 9.36 -24.27 9.01
CA GLU A 104 8.68 -24.59 10.27
C GLU A 104 9.65 -24.51 11.46
N GLU A 105 10.84 -25.09 11.34
CA GLU A 105 11.89 -24.98 12.37
C GLU A 105 12.24 -23.49 12.62
N TYR A 106 12.41 -22.71 11.56
CA TYR A 106 12.76 -21.30 11.64
C TYR A 106 11.70 -20.48 12.39
N ILE A 107 10.43 -20.52 11.96
CA ILE A 107 9.36 -19.72 12.57
C ILE A 107 8.95 -20.18 13.97
N ARG A 108 9.35 -21.38 14.39
CA ARG A 108 9.18 -21.88 15.76
C ARG A 108 10.36 -21.51 16.67
N THR A 109 11.53 -21.27 16.10
CA THR A 109 12.74 -20.92 16.84
C THR A 109 12.75 -19.46 17.27
N TYR A 110 12.26 -18.57 16.40
CA TYR A 110 12.31 -17.13 16.64
C TYR A 110 10.92 -16.56 16.92
N ALA A 111 10.85 -15.62 17.87
CA ALA A 111 9.62 -14.84 18.08
C ALA A 111 9.29 -14.01 16.83
N PRO A 112 8.00 -13.66 16.58
CA PRO A 112 7.57 -12.97 15.37
C PRO A 112 8.39 -11.70 15.06
N GLU A 113 8.66 -10.87 16.09
CA GLU A 113 9.46 -9.65 15.96
C GLU A 113 10.92 -9.91 15.57
N HIS A 114 11.45 -11.10 15.81
CA HIS A 114 12.82 -11.48 15.49
C HIS A 114 12.95 -12.26 14.18
N CYS A 115 11.86 -12.78 13.62
CA CYS A 115 11.89 -13.51 12.36
C CYS A 115 12.38 -12.66 11.18
N PHE A 116 12.26 -11.35 11.27
CA PHE A 116 12.63 -10.42 10.19
C PHE A 116 13.90 -9.63 10.48
N GLU A 117 14.63 -9.96 11.55
CA GLU A 117 15.92 -9.37 11.85
C GLU A 117 17.03 -9.99 11.01
N THR A 118 17.96 -9.13 10.57
CA THR A 118 19.06 -9.53 9.67
C THR A 118 19.84 -10.76 10.14
N PRO A 119 20.27 -10.91 11.43
CA PRO A 119 21.00 -12.09 11.88
C PRO A 119 20.22 -13.39 11.68
N ASN A 120 18.92 -13.36 11.97
CA ASN A 120 18.05 -14.53 11.89
C ASN A 120 17.69 -14.84 10.43
N LEU A 121 17.47 -13.82 9.60
CA LEU A 121 17.27 -13.98 8.16
C LEU A 121 18.46 -14.66 7.47
N HIS A 122 19.70 -14.46 7.95
CA HIS A 122 20.86 -15.22 7.45
C HIS A 122 20.72 -16.72 7.72
N VAL A 123 20.23 -17.10 8.89
CA VAL A 123 20.00 -18.53 9.22
C VAL A 123 19.00 -19.15 8.26
N LEU A 124 17.86 -18.48 8.01
CA LEU A 124 16.87 -18.92 7.03
C LEU A 124 17.46 -18.97 5.63
N ASN A 125 18.15 -17.90 5.19
CA ASN A 125 18.75 -17.83 3.86
C ASN A 125 19.77 -18.95 3.61
N ASP A 126 20.64 -19.23 4.58
CA ASP A 126 21.63 -20.31 4.47
C ASP A 126 20.97 -21.71 4.39
N ALA A 127 19.85 -21.88 5.07
CA ALA A 127 19.07 -23.11 4.97
C ALA A 127 18.37 -23.24 3.61
N LEU A 128 17.76 -22.17 3.09
CA LEU A 128 17.13 -22.12 1.77
C LEU A 128 18.15 -22.35 0.66
N GLN A 129 19.37 -21.78 0.76
CA GLN A 129 20.43 -21.94 -0.23
C GLN A 129 20.84 -23.40 -0.47
N LYS A 130 20.76 -24.25 0.56
CA LYS A 130 21.04 -25.70 0.43
C LYS A 130 20.08 -26.39 -0.56
N LYS A 131 18.93 -25.77 -0.82
CA LYS A 131 17.91 -26.25 -1.77
C LYS A 131 17.75 -25.33 -3.00
N GLY A 132 18.70 -24.41 -3.22
CA GLY A 132 18.71 -23.50 -4.37
C GLY A 132 17.87 -22.23 -4.21
N GLY A 133 17.17 -22.07 -3.09
CA GLY A 133 16.38 -20.87 -2.76
C GLY A 133 17.23 -19.76 -2.14
N ARG A 134 16.66 -18.58 -2.07
CA ARG A 134 17.25 -17.43 -1.35
C ARG A 134 16.18 -16.40 -0.99
N ILE A 135 16.41 -15.62 0.05
CA ILE A 135 15.58 -14.46 0.35
C ILE A 135 15.78 -13.42 -0.76
N CYS A 136 14.72 -13.00 -1.41
CA CYS A 136 14.75 -12.08 -2.56
C CYS A 136 14.06 -10.75 -2.29
N PHE A 137 13.10 -10.70 -1.37
CA PHE A 137 12.31 -9.50 -1.12
C PHE A 137 11.84 -9.43 0.32
N MET A 138 11.78 -8.22 0.87
CA MET A 138 11.16 -7.92 2.16
C MET A 138 10.53 -6.53 2.09
N ALA A 139 9.29 -6.40 2.51
CA ALA A 139 8.55 -5.16 2.45
C ALA A 139 7.65 -4.97 3.67
N GLU A 140 7.35 -3.71 3.93
CA GLU A 140 6.26 -3.29 4.81
C GLU A 140 5.05 -2.90 3.97
N TYR A 141 3.89 -3.29 4.43
CA TYR A 141 2.60 -2.96 3.85
C TYR A 141 1.82 -2.04 4.78
N PHE A 142 1.15 -1.08 4.18
CA PHE A 142 0.49 0.01 4.89
C PHE A 142 -0.98 0.06 4.51
N LEU A 143 -1.83 0.28 5.51
CA LEU A 143 -3.26 0.52 5.35
C LEU A 143 -3.61 1.97 5.72
N PRO A 144 -4.67 2.55 5.15
CA PRO A 144 -5.11 3.89 5.52
C PRO A 144 -5.58 3.90 6.99
N ASP A 145 -5.26 4.97 7.70
CA ASP A 145 -5.86 5.28 9.00
C ASP A 145 -6.91 6.38 8.81
N LEU A 146 -8.18 6.00 8.85
CA LEU A 146 -9.31 6.90 8.57
C LEU A 146 -9.41 8.08 9.55
N ARG A 147 -8.70 8.03 10.69
CA ARG A 147 -8.66 9.11 11.67
C ARG A 147 -7.78 10.29 11.21
N VAL A 148 -6.83 10.02 10.30
CA VAL A 148 -5.84 11.00 9.84
C VAL A 148 -5.76 11.10 8.32
N LEU A 149 -6.38 10.19 7.58
CA LEU A 149 -6.42 10.24 6.12
C LEU A 149 -7.24 11.44 5.65
N SER A 150 -6.58 12.35 4.97
CA SER A 150 -7.20 13.53 4.34
C SER A 150 -6.38 13.93 3.13
N VAL A 151 -7.01 14.60 2.17
CA VAL A 151 -6.28 15.15 1.01
C VAL A 151 -5.26 16.16 1.53
N GLN A 152 -3.99 15.93 1.18
CA GLN A 152 -2.91 16.85 1.50
C GLN A 152 -2.81 17.96 0.44
N ASP A 153 -2.32 19.12 0.85
CA ASP A 153 -2.12 20.25 -0.07
C ASP A 153 -1.11 19.90 -1.17
N CYS A 154 -1.47 20.27 -2.40
CA CYS A 154 -0.61 20.15 -3.57
C CYS A 154 -0.40 21.52 -4.18
N PRO A 155 0.85 21.95 -4.47
CA PRO A 155 1.11 23.24 -5.13
C PRO A 155 0.73 23.25 -6.62
N TYR A 156 0.28 22.13 -7.16
CA TYR A 156 -0.07 21.93 -8.57
C TYR A 156 -1.52 21.45 -8.71
N GLU A 157 -2.09 21.69 -9.89
CA GLU A 157 -3.41 21.17 -10.24
C GLU A 157 -3.41 19.63 -10.17
N MET A 158 -4.36 19.03 -9.47
CA MET A 158 -4.54 17.59 -9.43
C MET A 158 -5.74 17.18 -10.29
N ARG A 159 -5.55 16.14 -11.12
CA ARG A 159 -6.61 15.56 -11.97
C ARG A 159 -6.73 14.06 -11.70
N ILE A 160 -7.98 13.57 -11.65
CA ILE A 160 -8.27 12.14 -11.65
C ILE A 160 -8.07 11.62 -13.06
N LEU A 161 -7.43 10.46 -13.18
CA LEU A 161 -7.13 9.80 -14.44
C LEU A 161 -7.76 8.41 -14.45
N HIS A 162 -8.26 8.02 -15.61
CA HIS A 162 -8.89 6.71 -15.85
C HIS A 162 -8.07 5.90 -16.87
N PRO A 163 -8.36 4.61 -17.09
CA PRO A 163 -7.57 3.75 -17.96
C PRO A 163 -7.31 4.30 -19.37
N GLU A 164 -8.26 5.04 -19.93
CA GLU A 164 -8.13 5.70 -21.23
C GLU A 164 -7.03 6.78 -21.26
N ASP A 165 -6.69 7.36 -20.12
CA ASP A 165 -5.66 8.40 -19.99
C ASP A 165 -4.25 7.79 -19.84
N PHE A 166 -4.13 6.48 -19.59
CA PHE A 166 -2.84 5.86 -19.26
C PHE A 166 -2.00 5.47 -20.48
N THR A 167 -2.61 5.40 -21.67
CA THR A 167 -1.97 4.85 -22.88
C THR A 167 -0.57 5.40 -23.14
N GLU A 168 -0.39 6.72 -23.05
CA GLU A 168 0.90 7.38 -23.29
C GLU A 168 1.77 7.48 -22.02
N LEU A 169 1.27 7.00 -20.87
CA LEU A 169 1.94 7.09 -19.59
C LEU A 169 2.73 5.81 -19.21
N TYR A 170 2.64 4.74 -20.00
CA TYR A 170 3.45 3.53 -19.76
C TYR A 170 4.90 3.73 -20.16
N THR A 171 5.59 4.61 -19.44
CA THR A 171 7.00 4.96 -19.64
C THR A 171 7.81 4.63 -18.38
N GLN A 172 9.13 4.67 -18.48
CA GLN A 172 10.04 4.45 -17.35
C GLN A 172 9.83 5.47 -16.22
N GLU A 173 9.37 6.69 -16.53
CA GLU A 173 9.15 7.76 -15.57
C GLU A 173 8.00 7.46 -14.61
N TRP A 174 7.01 6.66 -15.05
CA TRP A 174 5.79 6.33 -14.29
C TRP A 174 5.70 4.85 -13.93
N SER A 175 6.84 4.13 -13.98
CA SER A 175 6.88 2.68 -13.82
C SER A 175 6.59 2.15 -12.40
N ASN A 176 6.56 3.03 -11.38
CA ASN A 176 6.05 2.65 -10.07
C ASN A 176 4.55 2.94 -9.94
N ALA A 177 4.06 3.99 -10.60
CA ALA A 177 2.64 4.37 -10.58
C ALA A 177 1.77 3.44 -11.45
N LEU A 178 2.28 3.00 -12.59
CA LEU A 178 1.58 2.15 -13.57
C LEU A 178 2.40 0.90 -13.90
N CYS A 179 1.71 -0.21 -14.17
CA CYS A 179 2.35 -1.48 -14.48
C CYS A 179 2.11 -1.90 -15.93
N ALA A 180 3.02 -1.55 -16.86
CA ALA A 180 2.90 -1.88 -18.28
C ALA A 180 2.72 -3.39 -18.56
N LYS A 181 3.18 -4.28 -17.67
CA LYS A 181 3.02 -5.75 -17.82
C LYS A 181 1.62 -6.25 -17.42
N ARG A 182 0.85 -5.44 -16.70
CA ARG A 182 -0.51 -5.73 -16.22
C ARG A 182 -1.37 -4.47 -16.35
N SER A 183 -1.27 -3.81 -17.50
CA SER A 183 -1.95 -2.53 -17.76
C SER A 183 -3.48 -2.62 -17.63
N GLU A 184 -4.05 -3.82 -17.85
CA GLU A 184 -5.47 -4.10 -17.66
C GLU A 184 -5.93 -4.05 -16.19
N LEU A 185 -5.00 -4.06 -15.25
CA LEU A 185 -5.27 -3.94 -13.81
C LEU A 185 -5.11 -2.50 -13.30
N ASP A 186 -4.51 -1.60 -14.06
CA ASP A 186 -4.40 -0.19 -13.69
C ASP A 186 -5.75 0.49 -13.94
N VAL A 187 -6.46 0.84 -12.86
CA VAL A 187 -7.89 1.20 -12.91
C VAL A 187 -8.18 2.65 -12.55
N LEU A 188 -7.28 3.32 -11.83
CA LEU A 188 -7.49 4.69 -11.39
C LEU A 188 -6.15 5.37 -11.11
N GLY A 189 -6.07 6.68 -11.36
CA GLY A 189 -4.89 7.48 -11.06
C GLY A 189 -5.22 8.91 -10.65
N VAL A 190 -4.23 9.59 -10.08
CA VAL A 190 -4.25 11.03 -9.82
C VAL A 190 -2.94 11.63 -10.32
N GLY A 191 -3.02 12.58 -11.25
CA GLY A 191 -1.86 13.29 -11.79
C GLY A 191 -1.75 14.70 -11.25
N ALA A 192 -0.53 15.17 -10.97
CA ALA A 192 -0.22 16.57 -10.68
C ALA A 192 0.33 17.26 -11.94
N TYR A 193 -0.15 18.47 -12.25
CA TYR A 193 0.16 19.19 -13.48
C TYR A 193 0.71 20.58 -13.22
N ASP A 194 1.90 20.87 -13.74
CA ASP A 194 2.47 22.21 -13.83
C ASP A 194 2.31 22.74 -15.25
N LYS A 195 1.48 23.77 -15.42
CA LYS A 195 1.22 24.41 -16.74
C LYS A 195 0.88 23.39 -17.85
N GLY A 196 0.13 22.36 -17.50
CA GLY A 196 -0.29 21.30 -18.42
C GLY A 196 0.69 20.13 -18.59
N ARG A 197 1.89 20.19 -18.01
CA ARG A 197 2.84 19.08 -17.96
C ARG A 197 2.55 18.20 -16.74
N LEU A 198 2.44 16.90 -16.93
CA LEU A 198 2.37 15.92 -15.83
C LEU A 198 3.72 15.88 -15.11
N VAL A 199 3.72 16.12 -13.79
CA VAL A 199 4.93 16.21 -12.96
C VAL A 199 4.95 15.21 -11.82
N GLY A 200 3.82 14.59 -11.53
CA GLY A 200 3.68 13.50 -10.56
C GLY A 200 2.45 12.68 -10.90
N LEU A 201 2.52 11.36 -10.67
CA LEU A 201 1.46 10.41 -10.93
C LEU A 201 1.37 9.39 -9.79
N ALA A 202 0.20 9.30 -9.16
CA ALA A 202 -0.19 8.14 -8.38
C ALA A 202 -1.15 7.31 -9.20
N GLY A 203 -0.89 6.01 -9.31
CA GLY A 203 -1.78 5.05 -9.95
C GLY A 203 -2.13 3.91 -9.00
N CYS A 204 -3.20 3.18 -9.27
CA CYS A 204 -3.52 1.99 -8.54
C CYS A 204 -3.85 0.81 -9.43
N SER A 205 -3.45 -0.38 -8.97
CA SER A 205 -3.65 -1.65 -9.63
C SER A 205 -4.66 -2.51 -8.85
N ALA A 206 -5.67 -3.03 -9.56
CA ALA A 206 -6.71 -3.93 -9.04
C ALA A 206 -6.22 -5.39 -9.04
N ASP A 207 -5.11 -5.67 -8.34
CA ASP A 207 -4.50 -7.00 -8.29
C ASP A 207 -5.38 -8.04 -7.59
N CYS A 208 -6.34 -7.63 -6.78
CA CYS A 208 -7.38 -8.48 -6.20
C CYS A 208 -8.72 -7.72 -6.10
N GLU A 209 -9.77 -8.44 -5.72
CA GLU A 209 -11.13 -7.92 -5.79
C GLU A 209 -11.37 -6.74 -4.84
N GLU A 210 -10.93 -6.85 -3.57
CA GLU A 210 -11.27 -5.90 -2.51
C GLU A 210 -10.22 -4.83 -2.25
N MET A 211 -8.98 -5.04 -2.71
CA MET A 211 -7.86 -4.16 -2.36
C MET A 211 -7.10 -3.70 -3.61
N TRP A 212 -6.82 -2.40 -3.68
CA TRP A 212 -6.07 -1.80 -4.78
C TRP A 212 -4.73 -1.23 -4.29
N GLN A 213 -3.66 -1.65 -4.95
CA GLN A 213 -2.30 -1.24 -4.60
C GLN A 213 -1.96 0.11 -5.20
N ILE A 214 -1.49 1.06 -4.37
CA ILE A 214 -1.04 2.37 -4.82
C ILE A 214 0.45 2.35 -5.13
N GLY A 215 0.81 2.85 -6.32
CA GLY A 215 2.15 3.22 -6.72
C GLY A 215 2.26 4.73 -6.99
N ILE A 216 3.48 5.29 -6.92
CA ILE A 216 3.70 6.74 -7.01
C ILE A 216 5.03 7.09 -7.65
N ASP A 217 5.00 8.01 -8.58
CA ASP A 217 6.18 8.65 -9.16
C ASP A 217 6.06 10.17 -9.14
N VAL A 218 7.18 10.85 -8.93
CA VAL A 218 7.31 12.31 -9.07
C VAL A 218 8.61 12.61 -9.77
N LEU A 219 8.55 13.44 -10.81
CA LEU A 219 9.73 13.86 -11.58
C LEU A 219 10.80 14.42 -10.64
N PRO A 220 12.09 14.13 -10.87
CA PRO A 220 13.18 14.49 -9.96
C PRO A 220 13.20 15.96 -9.55
N GLU A 221 12.97 16.87 -10.49
CA GLU A 221 12.99 18.34 -10.30
C GLU A 221 11.80 18.85 -9.49
N TYR A 222 10.72 18.06 -9.36
CA TYR A 222 9.51 18.42 -8.60
C TYR A 222 9.43 17.73 -7.22
N ARG A 223 10.44 16.96 -6.84
CA ARG A 223 10.45 16.25 -5.54
C ARG A 223 10.58 17.21 -4.36
N ARG A 224 10.23 16.74 -3.16
CA ARG A 224 10.28 17.46 -1.88
C ARG A 224 9.32 18.66 -1.77
N GLN A 225 8.31 18.71 -2.59
CA GLN A 225 7.27 19.76 -2.59
C GLN A 225 5.91 19.26 -2.06
N GLY A 226 5.84 18.06 -1.47
CA GLY A 226 4.59 17.49 -0.96
C GLY A 226 3.74 16.73 -1.99
N ILE A 227 4.10 16.79 -3.29
CA ILE A 227 3.31 16.20 -4.39
C ILE A 227 2.98 14.74 -4.15
N ALA A 228 3.98 13.90 -3.81
CA ALA A 228 3.76 12.47 -3.63
C ALA A 228 2.69 12.19 -2.55
N SER A 229 2.76 12.87 -1.40
CA SER A 229 1.78 12.65 -0.32
C SER A 229 0.40 13.18 -0.69
N ALA A 230 0.31 14.30 -1.41
CA ALA A 230 -0.95 14.83 -1.89
C ALA A 230 -1.64 13.87 -2.88
N LEU A 231 -0.90 13.36 -3.87
CA LEU A 231 -1.43 12.41 -4.85
C LEU A 231 -1.82 11.09 -4.19
N THR A 232 -0.98 10.54 -3.31
CA THR A 232 -1.25 9.28 -2.62
C THR A 232 -2.49 9.39 -1.72
N SER A 233 -2.63 10.47 -0.94
CA SER A 233 -3.78 10.67 -0.06
C SER A 233 -5.07 10.91 -0.86
N ARG A 234 -5.01 11.66 -1.96
CA ARG A 234 -6.15 11.85 -2.84
C ARG A 234 -6.59 10.54 -3.48
N LEU A 235 -5.66 9.77 -4.06
CA LEU A 235 -5.97 8.49 -4.68
C LEU A 235 -6.54 7.48 -3.66
N ALA A 236 -6.03 7.47 -2.42
CA ALA A 236 -6.56 6.60 -1.37
C ALA A 236 -8.04 6.89 -1.08
N LEU A 237 -8.45 8.16 -1.03
CA LEU A 237 -9.84 8.54 -0.84
C LEU A 237 -10.71 8.15 -2.05
N GLU A 238 -10.22 8.31 -3.28
CA GLU A 238 -10.94 7.89 -4.47
C GLU A 238 -11.15 6.37 -4.51
N ILE A 239 -10.16 5.58 -4.07
CA ILE A 239 -10.28 4.11 -3.95
C ILE A 239 -11.34 3.74 -2.91
N LEU A 240 -11.35 4.41 -1.74
CA LEU A 240 -12.39 4.20 -0.72
C LEU A 240 -13.77 4.58 -1.24
N HIS A 241 -13.90 5.66 -2.01
CA HIS A 241 -15.15 6.06 -2.67
C HIS A 241 -15.63 5.01 -3.70
N ALA A 242 -14.69 4.30 -4.34
CA ALA A 242 -15.01 3.18 -5.20
C ALA A 242 -15.40 1.90 -4.42
N GLY A 243 -15.48 1.95 -3.09
CA GLY A 243 -15.81 0.81 -2.24
C GLY A 243 -14.68 -0.22 -2.12
N LYS A 244 -13.42 0.19 -2.37
CA LYS A 244 -12.23 -0.67 -2.28
C LYS A 244 -11.28 -0.18 -1.20
N VAL A 245 -10.41 -1.07 -0.73
CA VAL A 245 -9.40 -0.75 0.29
C VAL A 245 -8.08 -0.41 -0.39
N PRO A 246 -7.58 0.83 -0.27
CA PRO A 246 -6.25 1.16 -0.76
C PRO A 246 -5.19 0.53 0.15
N PHE A 247 -4.12 0.01 -0.45
CA PHE A 247 -2.93 -0.37 0.31
C PHE A 247 -1.67 0.13 -0.38
N TYR A 248 -0.63 0.30 0.41
CA TYR A 248 0.66 0.80 -0.05
C TYR A 248 1.74 -0.20 0.37
N CYS A 249 2.72 -0.43 -0.50
CA CYS A 249 3.84 -1.33 -0.22
C CYS A 249 5.16 -0.58 -0.40
N ALA A 250 6.10 -0.82 0.50
CA ALA A 250 7.44 -0.29 0.38
C ALA A 250 8.47 -1.35 0.80
N ALA A 251 9.52 -1.53 -0.01
CA ALA A 251 10.68 -2.25 0.49
C ALA A 251 11.13 -1.62 1.82
N TRP A 252 11.36 -2.43 2.83
CA TRP A 252 11.59 -1.96 4.20
C TRP A 252 12.76 -0.94 4.31
N SER A 253 13.75 -1.00 3.43
CA SER A 253 14.87 -0.05 3.36
C SER A 253 14.54 1.23 2.56
N ASN A 254 13.37 1.31 1.89
CA ASN A 254 12.97 2.48 1.12
C ASN A 254 12.28 3.52 2.02
N ILE A 255 13.09 4.15 2.88
CA ILE A 255 12.63 5.15 3.86
C ILE A 255 11.87 6.32 3.21
N ARG A 256 12.15 6.65 1.95
CA ARG A 256 11.41 7.73 1.26
C ARG A 256 9.97 7.31 1.00
N SER A 257 9.77 6.08 0.56
CA SER A 257 8.45 5.49 0.31
C SER A 257 7.67 5.32 1.62
N VAL A 258 8.32 4.77 2.67
CA VAL A 258 7.74 4.66 4.03
C VAL A 258 7.26 6.02 4.55
N ARG A 259 8.10 7.06 4.46
CA ARG A 259 7.71 8.43 4.86
C ARG A 259 6.56 8.98 4.03
N ASN A 260 6.47 8.63 2.74
CA ASN A 260 5.35 9.02 1.90
C ASN A 260 4.06 8.36 2.40
N ALA A 261 4.06 7.06 2.62
CA ALA A 261 2.91 6.32 3.15
C ALA A 261 2.38 6.97 4.45
N ILE A 262 3.26 7.18 5.44
CA ILE A 262 2.88 7.77 6.73
C ILE A 262 2.32 9.20 6.56
N ARG A 263 2.96 10.04 5.75
CA ARG A 263 2.48 11.42 5.49
C ARG A 263 1.15 11.46 4.78
N SER A 264 0.87 10.47 3.94
CA SER A 264 -0.39 10.35 3.20
C SER A 264 -1.55 9.82 4.05
N GLY A 265 -1.34 9.54 5.34
CA GLY A 265 -2.37 9.03 6.24
C GLY A 265 -2.45 7.50 6.31
N PHE A 266 -1.38 6.80 5.93
CA PHE A 266 -1.25 5.36 6.09
C PHE A 266 -0.46 5.00 7.34
N ARG A 267 -0.64 3.78 7.84
CA ARG A 267 0.10 3.19 8.95
C ARG A 267 0.59 1.78 8.57
N PRO A 268 1.72 1.31 9.14
CA PRO A 268 2.17 -0.08 8.97
C PRO A 268 1.08 -1.06 9.41
N ALA A 269 0.94 -2.18 8.68
CA ALA A 269 -0.10 -3.18 8.95
C ALA A 269 0.45 -4.60 8.95
N TRP A 270 1.31 -4.99 8.00
CA TRP A 270 1.93 -6.31 7.96
C TRP A 270 3.26 -6.29 7.22
#